data_57b62d281f0652116ac172c051653767
#
_entry.id   57b62d281f0652116ac172c051653767
#
_cell.length_a   1.000
_cell.length_b   1.000
_cell.length_c   1.000
_cell.angle_alpha   90.00
_cell.angle_beta   90.00
_cell.angle_gamma   90.00
#
_symmetry.space_group_name_H-M   'P 1'
#
loop_
_entity.id
_entity.type
_entity.pdbx_description
1 polymer ?
#
loop_
_entity_poly.entity_id
_entity_poly.type
_entity_poly.pdbx_seq_one_letter_code
_entity_poly.pdbx_strand_id
1 'polypeptide(L)'
;LGVDSYNAMTPKRYLPGIGLRPGGERPDLEELVPFFYAALYESIAIHASLGLNVVADLGHHDSYSQPLGILSDCARRLEDFPVLFVGVRCPIETIMQRRDIVQEGRETLYLSATEEVPIPEPVQRWQDEVHRPGIYDMEVDTSVLTPLECAEAIRHQLDLGIPEPSAFERIAGAR
;
A
#
# COMPACT_ATOMS: atom_id res chain seq x y z
N LEU A 1 -5.00 -10.37 -0.71
CA LEU A 1 -3.53 -10.44 -0.73
C LEU A 1 -2.96 -9.13 -0.24
N GLY A 2 -1.75 -9.14 0.31
CA GLY A 2 -1.11 -7.89 0.77
C GLY A 2 0.33 -8.12 1.20
N VAL A 3 1.06 -7.01 1.39
CA VAL A 3 2.47 -7.02 1.80
C VAL A 3 2.65 -7.77 3.12
N ASP A 4 1.73 -7.64 4.06
CA ASP A 4 1.82 -8.31 5.36
C ASP A 4 1.79 -9.84 5.25
N SER A 5 1.07 -10.40 4.28
CA SER A 5 1.06 -11.84 4.02
C SER A 5 2.43 -12.34 3.57
N TYR A 6 3.10 -11.59 2.71
CA TYR A 6 4.46 -11.88 2.26
C TYR A 6 5.49 -11.71 3.39
N ASN A 7 5.35 -10.65 4.18
CA ASN A 7 6.18 -10.45 5.36
C ASN A 7 6.07 -11.60 6.36
N ALA A 8 4.86 -12.11 6.58
CA ALA A 8 4.63 -13.24 7.51
C ALA A 8 5.29 -14.55 7.04
N MET A 9 5.40 -14.77 5.73
CA MET A 9 6.06 -15.94 5.15
C MET A 9 7.58 -15.81 5.07
N THR A 10 8.10 -14.57 5.15
CA THR A 10 9.53 -14.30 4.94
C THR A 10 10.31 -14.42 6.24
N PRO A 11 11.42 -15.18 6.27
CA PRO A 11 12.28 -15.20 7.43
C PRO A 11 12.79 -13.80 7.81
N LYS A 12 12.74 -13.45 9.09
CA LYS A 12 13.09 -12.09 9.60
C LYS A 12 14.42 -11.52 9.08
N ARG A 13 15.41 -12.38 8.82
CA ARG A 13 16.72 -11.96 8.29
C ARG A 13 16.67 -11.41 6.86
N TYR A 14 15.58 -11.66 6.12
CA TYR A 14 15.39 -11.21 4.74
C TYR A 14 14.29 -10.18 4.59
N LEU A 15 13.67 -9.74 5.69
CA LEU A 15 12.63 -8.70 5.65
C LEU A 15 13.28 -7.34 5.46
N PRO A 16 13.07 -6.67 4.31
CA PRO A 16 13.41 -5.27 4.18
C PRO A 16 12.52 -4.46 5.12
N GLY A 17 13.12 -3.74 6.06
CA GLY A 17 12.38 -2.86 6.95
C GLY A 17 11.88 -1.64 6.19
N ILE A 18 10.67 -1.20 6.47
CA ILE A 18 10.08 0.01 5.87
C ILE A 18 10.04 1.19 6.84
N GLY A 19 10.73 1.09 7.98
CA GLY A 19 10.81 2.15 8.98
C GLY A 19 9.55 2.38 9.81
N LEU A 20 8.45 1.69 9.52
CA LEU A 20 7.18 1.84 10.26
C LEU A 20 7.03 0.92 11.46
N ARG A 21 7.97 -0.02 11.62
CA ARG A 21 7.96 -1.01 12.70
C ARG A 21 9.21 -0.86 13.57
N PRO A 22 9.17 -1.32 14.82
CA PRO A 22 10.37 -1.39 15.64
C PRO A 22 11.48 -2.17 14.93
N GLY A 23 12.69 -1.62 14.92
CA GLY A 23 13.84 -2.19 14.20
C GLY A 23 14.25 -1.40 12.96
N GLY A 24 13.42 -0.44 12.54
CA GLY A 24 13.80 0.51 11.50
C GLY A 24 13.92 -0.09 10.10
N GLU A 25 14.48 0.69 9.22
CA GLU A 25 14.78 0.31 7.83
C GLU A 25 16.00 -0.61 7.75
N ARG A 26 15.98 -1.45 6.74
CA ARG A 26 17.07 -2.38 6.42
C ARG A 26 17.61 -2.05 5.02
N PRO A 27 18.38 -0.95 4.87
CA PRO A 27 18.93 -0.55 3.56
C PRO A 27 19.83 -1.62 2.94
N ASP A 28 20.42 -2.48 3.76
CA ASP A 28 21.18 -3.65 3.32
C ASP A 28 20.30 -4.71 2.59
N LEU A 29 18.99 -4.62 2.67
CA LEU A 29 18.03 -5.53 2.04
C LEU A 29 17.14 -4.83 0.99
N GLU A 30 17.38 -3.57 0.67
CA GLU A 30 16.58 -2.83 -0.33
C GLU A 30 16.56 -3.54 -1.69
N GLU A 31 17.66 -4.18 -2.09
CA GLU A 31 17.73 -4.96 -3.33
C GLU A 31 16.69 -6.09 -3.42
N LEU A 32 16.16 -6.56 -2.29
CA LEU A 32 15.13 -7.59 -2.24
C LEU A 32 13.72 -7.04 -2.45
N VAL A 33 13.49 -5.74 -2.22
CA VAL A 33 12.16 -5.11 -2.31
C VAL A 33 11.48 -5.37 -3.65
N PRO A 34 12.11 -5.14 -4.82
CA PRO A 34 11.48 -5.40 -6.11
C PRO A 34 11.06 -6.86 -6.30
N PHE A 35 11.85 -7.80 -5.78
CA PHE A 35 11.52 -9.24 -5.89
C PHE A 35 10.27 -9.61 -5.06
N PHE A 36 10.13 -9.06 -3.86
CA PHE A 36 8.96 -9.30 -3.04
C PHE A 36 7.69 -8.71 -3.66
N TYR A 37 7.78 -7.48 -4.17
CA TYR A 37 6.65 -6.88 -4.86
C TYR A 37 6.32 -7.62 -6.16
N ALA A 38 7.32 -7.99 -6.97
CA ALA A 38 7.10 -8.79 -8.17
C ALA A 38 6.39 -10.10 -7.85
N ALA A 39 6.82 -10.85 -6.82
CA ALA A 39 6.17 -12.08 -6.40
C ALA A 39 4.71 -11.86 -5.97
N LEU A 40 4.42 -10.74 -5.28
CA LEU A 40 3.06 -10.37 -4.90
C LEU A 40 2.21 -10.06 -6.14
N TYR A 41 2.73 -9.30 -7.11
CA TYR A 41 2.00 -8.96 -8.34
C TYR A 41 1.73 -10.19 -9.20
N GLU A 42 2.70 -11.08 -9.35
CA GLU A 42 2.50 -12.36 -10.02
C GLU A 42 1.45 -13.23 -9.31
N SER A 43 1.39 -13.19 -7.98
CA SER A 43 0.32 -13.88 -7.24
C SER A 43 -1.05 -13.25 -7.50
N ILE A 44 -1.16 -11.94 -7.60
CA ILE A 44 -2.40 -11.26 -7.98
C ILE A 44 -2.80 -11.69 -9.40
N ALA A 45 -1.87 -11.63 -10.36
CA ALA A 45 -2.10 -11.98 -11.75
C ALA A 45 -2.58 -13.44 -11.92
N ILE A 46 -1.93 -14.41 -11.26
CA ILE A 46 -2.33 -15.81 -11.37
C ILE A 46 -3.71 -16.06 -10.76
N HIS A 47 -4.05 -15.44 -9.64
CA HIS A 47 -5.40 -15.60 -9.08
C HIS A 47 -6.45 -14.98 -10.01
N ALA A 48 -6.19 -13.80 -10.57
CA ALA A 48 -7.09 -13.17 -11.53
C ALA A 48 -7.24 -13.99 -12.81
N SER A 49 -6.16 -14.57 -13.35
CA SER A 49 -6.21 -15.43 -14.53
C SER A 49 -7.00 -16.73 -14.33
N LEU A 50 -7.12 -17.18 -13.07
CA LEU A 50 -7.98 -18.30 -12.68
C LEU A 50 -9.46 -17.90 -12.48
N GLY A 51 -9.81 -16.63 -12.75
CA GLY A 51 -11.17 -16.10 -12.61
C GLY A 51 -11.55 -15.72 -11.18
N LEU A 52 -10.58 -15.56 -10.30
CA LEU A 52 -10.84 -15.14 -8.91
C LEU A 52 -10.79 -13.61 -8.79
N ASN A 53 -11.75 -13.05 -8.07
CA ASN A 53 -11.67 -11.65 -7.67
C ASN A 53 -10.59 -11.48 -6.58
N VAL A 54 -9.69 -10.52 -6.76
CA VAL A 54 -8.59 -10.25 -5.85
C VAL A 54 -8.75 -8.86 -5.24
N VAL A 55 -8.71 -8.80 -3.92
CA VAL A 55 -8.50 -7.53 -3.18
C VAL A 55 -7.07 -7.56 -2.66
N ALA A 56 -6.28 -6.54 -3.03
CA ALA A 56 -4.90 -6.40 -2.60
C ALA A 56 -4.72 -5.13 -1.78
N ASP A 57 -4.10 -5.26 -0.60
CA ASP A 57 -3.68 -4.16 0.26
C ASP A 57 -2.19 -3.89 0.06
N LEU A 58 -1.88 -2.75 -0.54
CA LEU A 58 -0.56 -2.38 -0.99
C LEU A 58 -0.21 -0.96 -0.55
N GLY A 59 1.03 -0.76 -0.18
CA GLY A 59 1.60 0.56 0.03
C GLY A 59 2.84 0.70 -0.85
N HIS A 60 2.73 1.49 -1.92
CA HIS A 60 3.84 1.74 -2.82
C HIS A 60 4.53 3.06 -2.46
N HIS A 61 5.84 3.07 -2.47
CA HIS A 61 6.65 4.29 -2.42
C HIS A 61 7.98 4.06 -3.12
N ASP A 62 8.65 5.16 -3.45
CA ASP A 62 10.00 5.15 -4.05
C ASP A 62 11.02 5.88 -3.15
N SER A 63 10.71 6.06 -1.86
CA SER A 63 11.61 6.68 -0.88
C SER A 63 12.63 5.67 -0.33
N TYR A 64 13.39 5.08 -1.24
CA TYR A 64 14.52 4.20 -0.97
C TYR A 64 15.84 4.93 -1.23
N SER A 65 16.99 4.26 -1.09
CA SER A 65 18.30 4.83 -1.43
C SER A 65 18.39 5.27 -2.90
N GLN A 66 17.62 4.60 -3.77
CA GLN A 66 17.35 4.98 -5.15
C GLN A 66 15.91 4.59 -5.53
N PRO A 67 15.27 5.29 -6.48
CA PRO A 67 13.96 4.90 -6.97
C PRO A 67 13.94 3.48 -7.52
N LEU A 68 13.01 2.65 -7.06
CA LEU A 68 12.87 1.26 -7.50
C LEU A 68 11.74 1.06 -8.51
N GLY A 69 10.90 2.07 -8.73
CA GLY A 69 9.80 2.04 -9.70
C GLY A 69 8.71 1.02 -9.37
N ILE A 70 8.48 0.74 -8.09
CA ILE A 70 7.59 -0.34 -7.62
C ILE A 70 6.17 -0.20 -8.16
N LEU A 71 5.58 0.99 -8.11
CA LEU A 71 4.21 1.21 -8.62
C LEU A 71 4.14 1.08 -10.14
N SER A 72 5.14 1.58 -10.86
CA SER A 72 5.20 1.44 -12.33
C SER A 72 5.38 -0.02 -12.76
N ASP A 73 6.13 -0.81 -12.00
CA ASP A 73 6.26 -2.25 -12.22
C ASP A 73 4.94 -2.99 -11.96
N CYS A 74 4.21 -2.60 -10.90
CA CYS A 74 2.87 -3.09 -10.61
C CYS A 74 1.91 -2.85 -11.79
N ALA A 75 1.84 -1.61 -12.27
CA ALA A 75 0.96 -1.21 -13.36
C ALA A 75 1.24 -2.02 -14.63
N ARG A 76 2.51 -2.21 -15.01
CA ARG A 76 2.90 -3.00 -16.18
C ARG A 76 2.59 -4.49 -16.05
N ARG A 77 2.78 -5.08 -14.86
CA ARG A 77 2.51 -6.52 -14.64
C ARG A 77 1.04 -6.86 -14.61
N LEU A 78 0.20 -5.88 -14.32
CA LEU A 78 -1.23 -6.08 -14.19
C LEU A 78 -2.04 -5.36 -15.30
N GLU A 79 -1.37 -4.87 -16.36
CA GLU A 79 -2.01 -4.10 -17.45
C GLU A 79 -3.09 -4.88 -18.22
N ASP A 80 -2.95 -6.21 -18.30
CA ASP A 80 -3.92 -7.09 -18.98
C ASP A 80 -5.16 -7.44 -18.13
N PHE A 81 -5.23 -6.95 -16.88
CA PHE A 81 -6.32 -7.23 -15.97
C PHE A 81 -7.18 -6.00 -15.68
N PRO A 82 -8.49 -6.17 -15.45
CA PRO A 82 -9.37 -5.07 -15.06
C PRO A 82 -9.10 -4.66 -13.61
N VAL A 83 -8.14 -3.76 -13.40
CA VAL A 83 -7.73 -3.27 -12.09
C VAL A 83 -8.44 -1.97 -11.77
N LEU A 84 -9.13 -1.92 -10.63
CA LEU A 84 -9.58 -0.67 -10.00
C LEU A 84 -8.55 -0.29 -8.94
N PHE A 85 -7.78 0.77 -9.21
CA PHE A 85 -6.76 1.26 -8.29
C PHE A 85 -7.33 2.34 -7.37
N VAL A 86 -7.47 1.99 -6.08
CA VAL A 86 -8.14 2.82 -5.08
C VAL A 86 -7.14 3.48 -4.15
N GLY A 87 -7.17 4.80 -4.05
CA GLY A 87 -6.48 5.56 -3.02
C GLY A 87 -7.27 5.56 -1.71
N VAL A 88 -6.70 5.00 -0.65
CA VAL A 88 -7.32 5.01 0.68
C VAL A 88 -6.66 6.10 1.51
N ARG A 89 -7.36 7.22 1.68
CA ARG A 89 -6.86 8.40 2.39
C ARG A 89 -7.26 8.41 3.86
N CYS A 90 -6.42 9.01 4.67
CA CYS A 90 -6.72 9.37 6.05
C CYS A 90 -5.77 10.50 6.49
N PRO A 91 -6.25 11.58 7.11
CA PRO A 91 -5.39 12.61 7.70
C PRO A 91 -4.45 12.02 8.76
N ILE A 92 -3.22 12.55 8.82
CA ILE A 92 -2.18 11.97 9.70
C ILE A 92 -2.57 12.04 11.18
N GLU A 93 -3.28 13.08 11.59
CA GLU A 93 -3.77 13.24 12.95
C GLU A 93 -4.74 12.12 13.33
N THR A 94 -5.63 11.74 12.39
CA THR A 94 -6.56 10.61 12.58
C THR A 94 -5.82 9.27 12.59
N ILE A 95 -4.79 9.11 11.77
CA ILE A 95 -3.93 7.93 11.79
C ILE A 95 -3.26 7.78 13.15
N MET A 96 -2.68 8.86 13.70
CA MET A 96 -2.03 8.84 15.00
C MET A 96 -3.02 8.51 16.12
N GLN A 97 -4.21 9.14 16.13
CA GLN A 97 -5.26 8.81 17.09
C GLN A 97 -5.66 7.32 17.06
N ARG A 98 -5.75 6.73 15.86
CA ARG A 98 -6.07 5.30 15.71
C ARG A 98 -4.94 4.38 16.17
N ARG A 99 -3.68 4.82 16.06
CA ARG A 99 -2.51 4.08 16.54
C ARG A 99 -2.39 4.06 18.05
N ASP A 100 -2.86 5.11 18.72
CA ASP A 100 -2.88 5.19 20.17
C ASP A 100 -3.95 4.27 20.81
N ILE A 101 -4.91 3.81 20.00
CA ILE A 101 -5.86 2.79 20.43
C ILE A 101 -5.14 1.43 20.37
N VAL A 102 -4.65 0.97 21.52
CA VAL A 102 -4.00 -0.34 21.65
C VAL A 102 -4.96 -1.44 21.22
N GLN A 103 -4.61 -2.14 20.14
CA GLN A 103 -5.34 -3.33 19.72
C GLN A 103 -4.65 -4.57 20.30
N GLU A 104 -5.42 -5.46 20.93
CA GLU A 104 -4.91 -6.71 21.48
C GLU A 104 -4.11 -7.49 20.40
N GLY A 105 -2.86 -7.84 20.73
CA GLY A 105 -1.94 -8.53 19.83
C GLY A 105 -1.17 -7.63 18.85
N ARG A 106 -1.34 -6.29 18.92
CA ARG A 106 -0.65 -5.32 18.05
C ARG A 106 0.12 -4.24 18.81
N GLU A 107 0.30 -4.39 20.10
CA GLU A 107 0.85 -3.38 21.03
C GLU A 107 2.28 -2.91 20.65
N THR A 108 3.04 -3.75 19.93
CA THR A 108 4.43 -3.45 19.53
C THR A 108 4.63 -3.30 18.03
N LEU A 109 3.56 -3.32 17.24
CA LEU A 109 3.69 -3.34 15.78
C LEU A 109 3.95 -1.96 15.17
N TYR A 110 3.55 -0.89 15.85
CA TYR A 110 3.59 0.46 15.30
C TYR A 110 4.36 1.41 16.22
N LEU A 111 5.00 2.41 15.60
CA LEU A 111 5.58 3.54 16.32
C LEU A 111 4.46 4.39 16.88
N SER A 112 4.49 4.67 18.17
CA SER A 112 3.54 5.54 18.86
C SER A 112 4.05 6.96 18.96
N ALA A 113 3.14 7.91 19.15
CA ALA A 113 3.47 9.28 19.48
C ALA A 113 4.14 9.38 20.86
N THR A 114 5.00 10.38 21.02
CA THR A 114 5.51 10.83 22.32
C THR A 114 5.21 12.32 22.47
N GLU A 115 5.29 12.86 23.69
CA GLU A 115 5.13 14.31 23.91
C GLU A 115 6.14 15.15 23.09
N GLU A 116 7.37 14.63 22.92
CA GLU A 116 8.45 15.28 22.18
C GLU A 116 8.33 15.09 20.66
N VAL A 117 7.77 13.96 20.23
CA VAL A 117 7.61 13.59 18.82
C VAL A 117 6.17 13.09 18.59
N PRO A 118 5.22 14.02 18.40
CA PRO A 118 3.81 13.67 18.24
C PRO A 118 3.53 12.90 16.94
N ILE A 119 4.36 13.09 15.92
CA ILE A 119 4.31 12.31 14.67
C ILE A 119 5.72 11.77 14.40
N PRO A 120 5.95 10.48 14.54
CA PRO A 120 7.24 9.88 14.20
C PRO A 120 7.59 10.09 12.72
N GLU A 121 8.83 10.46 12.43
CA GLU A 121 9.30 10.77 11.07
C GLU A 121 8.99 9.66 10.05
N PRO A 122 9.15 8.34 10.36
CA PRO A 122 8.80 7.30 9.42
C PRO A 122 7.30 7.27 9.07
N VAL A 123 6.42 7.67 9.98
CA VAL A 123 4.98 7.75 9.74
C VAL A 123 4.65 8.91 8.81
N GLN A 124 5.27 10.08 9.04
CA GLN A 124 5.13 11.25 8.17
C GLN A 124 5.62 10.92 6.77
N ARG A 125 6.83 10.37 6.64
CA ARG A 125 7.42 9.98 5.35
C ARG A 125 6.53 8.99 4.60
N TRP A 126 6.01 7.97 5.28
CA TRP A 126 5.09 7.01 4.67
C TRP A 126 3.82 7.68 4.14
N GLN A 127 3.22 8.57 4.93
CA GLN A 127 2.03 9.32 4.53
C GLN A 127 2.29 10.22 3.30
N ASP A 128 3.47 10.83 3.22
CA ASP A 128 3.83 11.69 2.11
C ASP A 128 4.15 10.91 0.82
N GLU A 129 4.76 9.73 0.96
CA GLU A 129 5.31 8.99 -0.18
C GLU A 129 4.35 7.94 -0.76
N VAL A 130 3.53 7.28 0.08
CA VAL A 130 2.67 6.17 -0.36
C VAL A 130 1.62 6.60 -1.38
N HIS A 131 1.29 7.89 -1.40
CA HIS A 131 0.31 8.46 -2.31
C HIS A 131 0.91 9.14 -3.55
N ARG A 132 2.20 9.01 -3.79
CA ARG A 132 2.83 9.52 -5.03
C ARG A 132 2.77 8.47 -6.14
N PRO A 133 2.45 8.89 -7.38
CA PRO A 133 2.17 10.26 -7.87
C PRO A 133 0.73 10.75 -7.65
N GLY A 134 -0.11 10.06 -6.90
CA GLY A 134 -1.49 10.45 -6.64
C GLY A 134 -2.45 10.15 -7.79
N ILE A 135 -2.14 9.14 -8.60
CA ILE A 135 -2.94 8.71 -9.73
C ILE A 135 -3.77 7.50 -9.31
N TYR A 136 -5.08 7.69 -9.11
CA TYR A 136 -6.03 6.64 -8.72
C TYR A 136 -7.24 6.65 -9.64
N ASP A 137 -7.96 5.54 -9.73
CA ASP A 137 -9.27 5.47 -10.41
C ASP A 137 -10.36 6.08 -9.54
N MET A 138 -10.25 5.92 -8.22
CA MET A 138 -11.06 6.57 -7.21
C MET A 138 -10.29 6.72 -5.91
N GLU A 139 -10.80 7.57 -5.01
CA GLU A 139 -10.27 7.72 -3.66
C GLU A 139 -11.40 7.60 -2.62
N VAL A 140 -11.08 7.06 -1.47
CA VAL A 140 -11.95 7.04 -0.29
C VAL A 140 -11.22 7.64 0.90
N ASP A 141 -11.92 8.42 1.73
CA ASP A 141 -11.37 9.01 2.96
C ASP A 141 -11.96 8.30 4.17
N THR A 142 -11.12 7.53 4.85
CA THR A 142 -11.53 6.76 6.02
C THR A 142 -11.68 7.59 7.29
N SER A 143 -11.36 8.88 7.26
CA SER A 143 -11.67 9.80 8.36
C SER A 143 -13.14 10.25 8.36
N VAL A 144 -13.77 10.19 7.18
CA VAL A 144 -15.14 10.63 6.95
C VAL A 144 -16.09 9.45 6.78
N LEU A 145 -15.64 8.41 6.06
CA LEU A 145 -16.40 7.21 5.76
C LEU A 145 -16.08 6.08 6.73
N THR A 146 -17.08 5.33 7.12
CA THR A 146 -16.91 4.05 7.82
C THR A 146 -16.33 2.99 6.87
N PRO A 147 -15.74 1.90 7.38
CA PRO A 147 -15.27 0.81 6.52
C PRO A 147 -16.34 0.24 5.59
N LEU A 148 -17.60 0.16 6.04
CA LEU A 148 -18.71 -0.31 5.22
C LEU A 148 -19.03 0.66 4.08
N GLU A 149 -19.09 1.96 4.37
CA GLU A 149 -19.34 2.99 3.34
C GLU A 149 -18.21 3.04 2.32
N CYS A 150 -16.94 2.88 2.75
CA CYS A 150 -15.82 2.75 1.81
C CYS A 150 -15.99 1.53 0.89
N ALA A 151 -16.35 0.38 1.46
CA ALA A 151 -16.55 -0.85 0.68
C ALA A 151 -17.73 -0.72 -0.29
N GLU A 152 -18.82 -0.07 0.12
CA GLU A 152 -19.99 0.20 -0.74
C GLU A 152 -19.65 1.15 -1.88
N ALA A 153 -18.86 2.20 -1.62
CA ALA A 153 -18.38 3.13 -2.65
C ALA A 153 -17.50 2.41 -3.68
N ILE A 154 -16.58 1.57 -3.23
CA ILE A 154 -15.71 0.78 -4.11
C ILE A 154 -16.55 -0.20 -4.95
N ARG A 155 -17.49 -0.90 -4.34
CA ARG A 155 -18.39 -1.82 -5.04
C ARG A 155 -19.22 -1.08 -6.08
N HIS A 156 -19.76 0.08 -5.74
CA HIS A 156 -20.52 0.91 -6.69
C HIS A 156 -19.66 1.32 -7.89
N GLN A 157 -18.40 1.70 -7.70
CA GLN A 157 -17.49 2.01 -8.80
C GLN A 157 -17.21 0.78 -9.68
N LEU A 158 -17.05 -0.41 -9.07
CA LEU A 158 -16.88 -1.65 -9.84
C LEU A 158 -18.12 -1.97 -10.69
N ASP A 159 -19.34 -1.71 -10.17
CA ASP A 159 -20.60 -1.89 -10.91
C ASP A 159 -20.70 -0.91 -12.09
N LEU A 160 -20.12 0.29 -11.99
CA LEU A 160 -20.04 1.28 -13.08
C LEU A 160 -18.95 0.94 -14.12
N GLY A 161 -17.98 0.14 -13.76
CA GLY A 161 -16.82 -0.22 -14.57
C GLY A 161 -15.54 0.53 -14.16
N ILE A 162 -14.42 0.09 -14.73
CA ILE A 162 -13.11 0.72 -14.58
C ILE A 162 -13.08 1.99 -15.44
N PRO A 163 -12.61 3.15 -14.93
CA PRO A 163 -12.44 4.36 -15.74
C PRO A 163 -11.49 4.15 -16.92
N GLU A 164 -11.75 4.81 -18.03
CA GLU A 164 -10.88 4.80 -19.22
C GLU A 164 -10.38 6.23 -19.52
N PRO A 165 -9.04 6.46 -19.58
CA PRO A 165 -7.98 5.49 -19.24
C PRO A 165 -7.92 5.20 -17.74
N SER A 166 -7.63 3.94 -17.39
CA SER A 166 -7.45 3.51 -16.00
C SER A 166 -6.24 4.19 -15.34
N ALA A 167 -6.19 4.15 -14.02
CA ALA A 167 -5.02 4.65 -13.29
C ALA A 167 -3.74 3.92 -13.70
N PHE A 168 -3.80 2.61 -13.93
CA PHE A 168 -2.63 1.83 -14.34
C PHE A 168 -2.17 2.17 -15.76
N GLU A 169 -3.08 2.40 -16.70
CA GLU A 169 -2.71 2.91 -18.05
C GLU A 169 -2.03 4.28 -17.97
N ARG A 170 -2.53 5.19 -17.14
CA ARG A 170 -1.94 6.52 -16.91
C ARG A 170 -0.55 6.42 -16.27
N ILE A 171 -0.34 5.51 -15.31
CA ILE A 171 0.95 5.29 -14.63
C ILE A 171 1.95 4.63 -15.61
N ALA A 172 1.54 3.64 -16.37
CA ALA A 172 2.40 2.97 -17.35
C ALA A 172 2.80 3.88 -18.52
N GLY A 173 1.91 4.80 -18.92
CA GLY A 173 2.14 5.77 -19.99
C GLY A 173 2.95 7.01 -19.58
N ALA A 174 3.10 7.28 -18.29
CA ALA A 174 3.91 8.38 -17.76
C ALA A 174 5.40 7.98 -17.80
N ARG A 175 6.06 8.27 -18.95
CA ARG A 175 7.52 8.11 -19.15
C ARG A 175 8.22 9.45 -19.14
#